data_76703ed7bd4b06421ebaf2300022323d
#
_entry.id   76703ed7bd4b06421ebaf2300022323d
#
_cell.length_a   1.000
_cell.length_b   1.000
_cell.length_c   1.000
_cell.angle_alpha   90.00
_cell.angle_beta   90.00
_cell.angle_gamma   90.00
#
_symmetry.space_group_name_H-M   'P 1'
#
loop_
_entity.id
_entity.type
_entity.pdbx_description
1 polymer ?
#
loop_
_entity_poly.entity_id
_entity_poly.type
_entity_poly.pdbx_seq_one_letter_code
_entity_poly.pdbx_strand_id
1 'polypeptide(L)'
;PANGAPITVPSQDMVLGLYYITKIRPGAKGEGLTFYGSEEAIIAYNEKKCDLHSQVKVIVDDLVDGKLQKRMVETSVGRVIVNQIIPTEIGYFNGIISKKSLRGLIADVIKAVGMARACEFLDGIKNLGYRMAYVAGLSFNLDDIIVPVEKTDIVGKGQSEVDQVKANYEMGFITDKERYNQVIDAWTHVNNNLKQAVMKHMTEADQGFNAVYMMLDSGARGSADQIAQLAGMRGLM
;
A
#
# COMPACT_ATOMS: atom_id res chain seq x y z
N PRO A 1 17.37 18.28 3.82
CA PRO A 1 17.97 18.35 2.49
C PRO A 1 17.70 19.69 1.83
N ALA A 2 18.47 20.03 0.79
CA ALA A 2 18.35 21.31 0.08
C ALA A 2 16.94 21.53 -0.53
N ASN A 3 16.20 20.46 -0.80
CA ASN A 3 14.82 20.52 -1.31
C ASN A 3 13.74 20.66 -0.20
N GLY A 4 14.11 20.86 1.05
CA GLY A 4 13.17 21.00 2.17
C GLY A 4 12.44 19.71 2.58
N ALA A 5 12.73 18.54 1.96
CA ALA A 5 12.07 17.31 2.32
C ALA A 5 12.49 16.81 3.72
N PRO A 6 11.56 16.27 4.53
CA PRO A 6 11.90 15.75 5.84
C PRO A 6 12.82 14.54 5.74
N ILE A 7 13.84 14.50 6.61
CA ILE A 7 14.78 13.36 6.72
C ILE A 7 14.18 12.29 7.62
N THR A 8 13.71 12.67 8.79
CA THR A 8 13.04 11.80 9.75
C THR A 8 11.60 11.58 9.32
N VAL A 9 11.29 10.37 8.92
CA VAL A 9 9.93 9.95 8.52
C VAL A 9 9.60 8.65 9.25
N PRO A 10 8.40 8.48 9.79
CA PRO A 10 7.96 7.20 10.33
C PRO A 10 8.20 6.05 9.34
N SER A 11 8.58 4.89 9.84
CA SER A 11 8.94 3.73 9.03
C SER A 11 8.45 2.43 9.67
N GLN A 12 8.52 1.33 8.93
CA GLN A 12 8.21 -0.02 9.40
C GLN A 12 6.80 -0.11 10.03
N ASP A 13 6.69 -0.54 11.28
CA ASP A 13 5.42 -0.81 11.95
C ASP A 13 4.54 0.43 12.11
N MET A 14 5.15 1.62 12.24
CA MET A 14 4.41 2.88 12.26
C MET A 14 3.63 3.09 10.96
N VAL A 15 4.30 2.89 9.81
CA VAL A 15 3.67 3.02 8.49
C VAL A 15 2.63 1.92 8.27
N LEU A 16 2.95 0.69 8.67
CA LEU A 16 2.06 -0.45 8.52
C LEU A 16 0.75 -0.25 9.31
N GLY A 17 0.83 0.21 10.56
CA GLY A 17 -0.36 0.51 11.36
C GLY A 17 -1.21 1.63 10.79
N LEU A 18 -0.59 2.70 10.27
CA LEU A 18 -1.29 3.80 9.60
C LEU A 18 -1.93 3.37 8.27
N TYR A 19 -1.24 2.54 7.52
CA TYR A 19 -1.77 1.96 6.30
C TYR A 19 -3.00 1.09 6.60
N TYR A 20 -2.90 0.20 7.59
CA TYR A 20 -3.98 -0.67 8.02
C TYR A 20 -5.23 0.14 8.39
N ILE A 21 -5.10 1.13 9.28
CA ILE A 21 -6.25 1.92 9.76
C ILE A 21 -6.93 2.73 8.64
N THR A 22 -6.18 3.17 7.62
CA THR A 22 -6.72 4.01 6.54
C THR A 22 -7.30 3.22 5.37
N LYS A 23 -7.17 1.89 5.37
CA LYS A 23 -7.70 1.02 4.34
C LYS A 23 -9.19 0.77 4.54
N ILE A 24 -9.95 0.73 3.44
CA ILE A 24 -11.39 0.44 3.44
C ILE A 24 -11.60 -1.04 3.09
N ARG A 25 -12.54 -1.69 3.77
CA ARG A 25 -12.99 -3.05 3.46
C ARG A 25 -14.46 -3.00 3.06
N PRO A 26 -14.81 -3.34 1.82
CA PRO A 26 -16.20 -3.46 1.39
C PRO A 26 -16.93 -4.53 2.20
N GLY A 27 -18.18 -4.28 2.56
CA GLY A 27 -18.99 -5.21 3.36
C GLY A 27 -18.65 -5.23 4.85
N ALA A 28 -17.84 -4.29 5.35
CA ALA A 28 -17.54 -4.20 6.78
C ALA A 28 -18.77 -3.75 7.59
N LYS A 29 -18.85 -4.21 8.84
CA LYS A 29 -19.97 -3.88 9.73
C LYS A 29 -20.13 -2.37 9.90
N GLY A 30 -21.34 -1.84 9.64
CA GLY A 30 -21.65 -0.41 9.74
C GLY A 30 -21.37 0.37 8.47
N GLU A 31 -21.17 -0.30 7.33
CA GLU A 31 -21.04 0.39 6.04
C GLU A 31 -22.29 1.21 5.71
N GLY A 32 -22.09 2.41 5.17
CA GLY A 32 -23.17 3.33 4.78
C GLY A 32 -23.75 4.16 5.92
N LEU A 33 -23.34 3.97 7.17
CA LEU A 33 -23.78 4.81 8.28
C LEU A 33 -23.35 6.27 8.07
N THR A 34 -24.20 7.18 8.52
CA THR A 34 -23.95 8.63 8.44
C THR A 34 -23.84 9.21 9.84
N PHE A 35 -22.78 9.99 10.07
CA PHE A 35 -22.48 10.63 11.34
C PHE A 35 -22.40 12.14 11.20
N TYR A 36 -22.93 12.87 12.18
CA TYR A 36 -22.90 14.34 12.19
C TYR A 36 -21.56 14.94 12.66
N GLY A 37 -20.61 14.10 13.07
CA GLY A 37 -19.27 14.52 13.47
C GLY A 37 -18.31 13.36 13.66
N SER A 38 -17.03 13.69 13.75
CA SER A 38 -15.95 12.71 13.95
C SER A 38 -16.09 11.97 15.28
N GLU A 39 -16.54 12.67 16.36
CA GLU A 39 -16.72 12.09 17.69
C GLU A 39 -17.79 11.00 17.69
N GLU A 40 -18.91 11.23 17.01
CA GLU A 40 -19.99 10.27 16.90
C GLU A 40 -19.53 8.97 16.20
N ALA A 41 -18.75 9.10 15.13
CA ALA A 41 -18.18 7.95 14.44
C ALA A 41 -17.25 7.13 15.34
N ILE A 42 -16.45 7.79 16.18
CA ILE A 42 -15.55 7.14 17.14
C ILE A 42 -16.32 6.46 18.27
N ILE A 43 -17.38 7.08 18.79
CA ILE A 43 -18.25 6.46 19.79
C ILE A 43 -18.90 5.20 19.21
N ALA A 44 -19.42 5.26 17.99
CA ALA A 44 -20.00 4.11 17.30
C ALA A 44 -18.99 2.96 17.09
N TYR A 45 -17.74 3.29 16.83
CA TYR A 45 -16.66 2.31 16.76
C TYR A 45 -16.38 1.68 18.13
N ASN A 46 -16.26 2.49 19.18
CA ASN A 46 -16.01 2.00 20.55
C ASN A 46 -17.16 1.10 21.05
N GLU A 47 -18.40 1.40 20.66
CA GLU A 47 -19.58 0.57 20.94
C GLU A 47 -19.70 -0.65 20.00
N LYS A 48 -18.72 -0.88 19.11
CA LYS A 48 -18.71 -1.98 18.13
C LYS A 48 -19.92 -1.99 17.19
N LYS A 49 -20.52 -0.84 16.92
CA LYS A 49 -21.60 -0.67 15.94
C LYS A 49 -21.07 -0.59 14.52
N CYS A 50 -19.84 -0.10 14.35
CA CYS A 50 -19.13 -0.08 13.08
C CYS A 50 -17.69 -0.57 13.25
N ASP A 51 -17.12 -1.06 12.16
CA ASP A 51 -15.73 -1.49 12.10
C ASP A 51 -14.80 -0.35 11.68
N LEU A 52 -13.50 -0.51 11.97
CA LEU A 52 -12.46 0.45 11.65
C LEU A 52 -12.39 0.76 10.13
N HIS A 53 -12.62 -0.28 9.32
CA HIS A 53 -12.51 -0.25 7.85
C HIS A 53 -13.82 0.06 7.14
N SER A 54 -14.91 0.30 7.89
CA SER A 54 -16.22 0.57 7.33
C SER A 54 -16.25 1.90 6.59
N GLN A 55 -16.80 1.90 5.39
CA GLN A 55 -17.06 3.10 4.62
C GLN A 55 -18.29 3.81 5.19
N VAL A 56 -18.10 5.04 5.65
CA VAL A 56 -19.12 5.84 6.35
C VAL A 56 -19.17 7.26 5.79
N LYS A 57 -20.27 7.95 6.02
CA LYS A 57 -20.42 9.37 5.68
C LYS A 57 -20.32 10.20 6.96
N VAL A 58 -19.38 11.13 7.01
CA VAL A 58 -19.13 11.95 8.20
C VAL A 58 -19.10 13.42 7.81
N ILE A 59 -19.73 14.29 8.62
CA ILE A 59 -19.55 15.73 8.49
C ILE A 59 -18.23 16.08 9.19
N VAL A 60 -17.29 16.62 8.42
CA VAL A 60 -15.96 17.00 8.89
C VAL A 60 -15.69 18.47 8.61
N ASP A 61 -14.83 19.08 9.40
CA ASP A 61 -14.29 20.40 9.10
C ASP A 61 -13.16 20.22 8.08
N ASP A 62 -13.36 20.74 6.88
CA ASP A 62 -12.42 20.66 5.78
C ASP A 62 -12.02 22.06 5.31
N LEU A 63 -10.79 22.20 4.80
CA LEU A 63 -10.27 23.46 4.30
C LEU A 63 -10.63 23.60 2.82
N VAL A 64 -11.66 24.39 2.53
CA VAL A 64 -12.08 24.70 1.16
C VAL A 64 -11.79 26.19 0.88
N ASP A 65 -11.01 26.45 -0.17
CA ASP A 65 -10.62 27.81 -0.56
C ASP A 65 -10.01 28.65 0.59
N GLY A 66 -9.23 28.00 1.46
CA GLY A 66 -8.58 28.65 2.61
C GLY A 66 -9.51 28.97 3.78
N LYS A 67 -10.75 28.49 3.77
CA LYS A 67 -11.72 28.64 4.87
C LYS A 67 -12.17 27.27 5.37
N LEU A 68 -12.24 27.12 6.69
CA LEU A 68 -12.80 25.94 7.33
C LEU A 68 -14.31 25.92 7.06
N GLN A 69 -14.79 24.86 6.42
CA GLN A 69 -16.20 24.62 6.13
C GLN A 69 -16.60 23.20 6.51
N LYS A 70 -17.80 23.05 7.02
CA LYS A 70 -18.37 21.73 7.29
C LYS A 70 -18.80 21.08 5.99
N ARG A 71 -18.25 19.92 5.70
CA ARG A 71 -18.56 19.15 4.50
C ARG A 71 -18.84 17.69 4.85
N MET A 72 -19.83 17.11 4.21
CA MET A 72 -20.06 15.67 4.29
C MET A 72 -19.07 14.97 3.37
N VAL A 73 -18.27 14.09 3.94
CA VAL A 73 -17.22 13.31 3.24
C VAL A 73 -17.49 11.83 3.41
N GLU A 74 -17.39 11.11 2.33
CA GLU A 74 -17.39 9.65 2.34
C GLU A 74 -15.97 9.16 2.67
N THR A 75 -15.84 8.48 3.80
CA THR A 75 -14.54 8.14 4.39
C THR A 75 -14.62 6.83 5.16
N SER A 76 -13.57 6.45 5.90
CA SER A 76 -13.63 5.33 6.85
C SER A 76 -13.46 5.81 8.29
N VAL A 77 -13.97 5.02 9.22
CA VAL A 77 -13.79 5.31 10.65
C VAL A 77 -12.32 5.46 11.01
N GLY A 78 -11.46 4.60 10.44
CA GLY A 78 -10.03 4.69 10.66
C GLY A 78 -9.41 6.01 10.16
N ARG A 79 -9.85 6.54 9.02
CA ARG A 79 -9.39 7.85 8.54
C ARG A 79 -9.87 8.98 9.42
N VAL A 80 -11.07 8.88 9.99
CA VAL A 80 -11.58 9.85 10.98
C VAL A 80 -10.65 9.90 12.19
N ILE A 81 -10.23 8.74 12.71
CA ILE A 81 -9.30 8.67 13.84
C ILE A 81 -7.94 9.29 13.52
N VAL A 82 -7.41 9.04 12.33
CA VAL A 82 -6.13 9.63 11.89
C VAL A 82 -6.23 11.16 11.80
N ASN A 83 -7.34 11.67 11.26
CA ASN A 83 -7.54 13.11 11.09
C ASN A 83 -7.69 13.86 12.42
N GLN A 84 -7.90 13.19 13.55
CA GLN A 84 -7.83 13.86 14.86
C GLN A 84 -6.42 14.34 15.23
N ILE A 85 -5.39 13.73 14.62
CA ILE A 85 -3.98 14.08 14.88
C ILE A 85 -3.48 15.06 13.83
N ILE A 86 -4.08 15.05 12.63
CA ILE A 86 -3.69 15.94 11.54
C ILE A 86 -4.15 17.37 11.86
N PRO A 87 -3.26 18.38 11.78
CA PRO A 87 -3.63 19.76 11.97
C PRO A 87 -4.71 20.21 10.98
N THR A 88 -5.71 20.92 11.46
CA THR A 88 -6.87 21.39 10.66
C THR A 88 -6.48 22.36 9.54
N GLU A 89 -5.31 23.01 9.65
CA GLU A 89 -4.76 23.94 8.66
C GLU A 89 -4.39 23.27 7.32
N ILE A 90 -4.34 21.93 7.27
CA ILE A 90 -4.07 21.18 6.03
C ILE A 90 -5.36 20.72 5.36
N GLY A 91 -6.48 20.73 6.10
CA GLY A 91 -7.74 20.13 5.68
C GLY A 91 -7.84 18.65 6.00
N TYR A 92 -8.95 18.05 5.58
CA TYR A 92 -9.25 16.65 5.85
C TYR A 92 -8.51 15.71 4.90
N PHE A 93 -7.66 14.85 5.43
CA PHE A 93 -6.96 13.83 4.65
C PHE A 93 -7.83 12.58 4.45
N ASN A 94 -8.24 12.33 3.22
CA ASN A 94 -9.10 11.18 2.85
C ASN A 94 -8.39 10.21 1.90
N GLY A 95 -7.24 9.72 2.28
CA GLY A 95 -6.46 8.78 1.47
C GLY A 95 -5.87 7.64 2.28
N ILE A 96 -5.28 6.66 1.59
CA ILE A 96 -4.49 5.61 2.24
C ILE A 96 -3.11 6.18 2.59
N ILE A 97 -2.69 5.96 3.83
CA ILE A 97 -1.37 6.40 4.30
C ILE A 97 -0.34 5.32 3.99
N SER A 98 0.41 5.52 2.92
CA SER A 98 1.64 4.78 2.60
C SER A 98 2.87 5.60 3.02
N LYS A 99 4.05 4.98 2.99
CA LYS A 99 5.32 5.70 3.26
C LYS A 99 5.51 6.92 2.35
N LYS A 100 5.05 6.84 1.09
CA LYS A 100 5.15 7.94 0.12
C LYS A 100 4.18 9.08 0.45
N SER A 101 2.90 8.76 0.69
CA SER A 101 1.89 9.76 1.04
C SER A 101 2.16 10.42 2.40
N LEU A 102 2.65 9.64 3.38
CA LEU A 102 3.03 10.17 4.68
C LEU A 102 4.17 11.19 4.59
N ARG A 103 5.17 10.95 3.73
CA ARG A 103 6.25 11.93 3.51
C ARG A 103 5.73 13.25 2.94
N GLY A 104 4.78 13.20 2.00
CA GLY A 104 4.10 14.38 1.48
C GLY A 104 3.33 15.11 2.57
N LEU A 105 2.51 14.40 3.31
CA LEU A 105 1.72 14.95 4.42
C LEU A 105 2.60 15.65 5.47
N ILE A 106 3.72 15.04 5.87
CA ILE A 106 4.66 15.66 6.82
C ILE A 106 5.25 16.97 6.25
N ALA A 107 5.60 16.99 4.98
CA ALA A 107 6.12 18.20 4.35
C ALA A 107 5.08 19.33 4.33
N ASP A 108 3.81 18.99 4.06
CA ASP A 108 2.71 19.97 4.07
C ASP A 108 2.41 20.47 5.48
N VAL A 109 2.44 19.57 6.50
CA VAL A 109 2.33 19.95 7.92
C VAL A 109 3.41 20.95 8.31
N ILE A 110 4.68 20.64 8.00
CA ILE A 110 5.80 21.54 8.35
C ILE A 110 5.62 22.93 7.74
N LYS A 111 5.15 22.99 6.48
CA LYS A 111 4.89 24.26 5.79
C LYS A 111 3.72 25.06 6.40
N ALA A 112 2.64 24.36 6.79
CA ALA A 112 1.42 24.99 7.27
C ALA A 112 1.53 25.46 8.73
N VAL A 113 2.10 24.62 9.62
CA VAL A 113 2.05 24.89 11.07
C VAL A 113 3.42 25.12 11.72
N GLY A 114 4.50 24.98 10.97
CA GLY A 114 5.87 25.16 11.46
C GLY A 114 6.39 23.95 12.26
N MET A 115 7.66 24.01 12.70
CA MET A 115 8.38 22.88 13.26
C MET A 115 7.84 22.40 14.60
N ALA A 116 7.43 23.29 15.51
CA ALA A 116 7.00 22.92 16.86
C ALA A 116 5.74 22.02 16.82
N ARG A 117 4.69 22.47 16.13
CA ARG A 117 3.45 21.69 15.98
C ARG A 117 3.63 20.48 15.07
N ALA A 118 4.57 20.52 14.14
CA ALA A 118 4.93 19.37 13.33
C ALA A 118 5.58 18.24 14.17
N CYS A 119 6.33 18.57 15.22
CA CYS A 119 6.85 17.57 16.15
C CYS A 119 5.73 16.88 16.96
N GLU A 120 4.75 17.65 17.44
CA GLU A 120 3.57 17.09 18.12
C GLU A 120 2.77 16.16 17.20
N PHE A 121 2.58 16.56 15.95
CA PHE A 121 1.96 15.73 14.92
C PHE A 121 2.74 14.43 14.69
N LEU A 122 4.07 14.50 14.57
CA LEU A 122 4.93 13.32 14.37
C LEU A 122 4.86 12.35 15.56
N ASP A 123 4.84 12.85 16.79
CA ASP A 123 4.66 12.04 17.99
C ASP A 123 3.27 11.39 18.04
N GLY A 124 2.23 12.12 17.67
CA GLY A 124 0.88 11.60 17.54
C GLY A 124 0.78 10.48 16.52
N ILE A 125 1.30 10.69 15.31
CA ILE A 125 1.33 9.70 14.22
C ILE A 125 2.15 8.47 14.60
N LYS A 126 3.30 8.63 15.24
CA LYS A 126 4.13 7.52 15.74
C LYS A 126 3.34 6.66 16.72
N ASN A 127 2.74 7.29 17.74
CA ASN A 127 2.00 6.57 18.78
C ASN A 127 0.76 5.86 18.19
N LEU A 128 0.01 6.53 17.31
CA LEU A 128 -1.13 5.93 16.63
C LEU A 128 -0.67 4.76 15.75
N GLY A 129 0.41 4.93 14.98
CA GLY A 129 0.94 3.88 14.10
C GLY A 129 1.30 2.61 14.86
N TYR A 130 2.05 2.72 15.95
CA TYR A 130 2.36 1.56 16.80
C TYR A 130 1.14 0.93 17.45
N ARG A 131 0.22 1.75 17.97
CA ARG A 131 -1.03 1.26 18.56
C ARG A 131 -1.85 0.47 17.54
N MET A 132 -1.95 0.98 16.31
CA MET A 132 -2.74 0.33 15.25
C MET A 132 -2.05 -0.91 14.71
N ALA A 133 -0.74 -0.94 14.61
CA ALA A 133 0.01 -2.15 14.28
C ALA A 133 -0.20 -3.27 15.32
N TYR A 134 -0.20 -2.90 16.60
CA TYR A 134 -0.51 -3.83 17.70
C TYR A 134 -1.96 -4.36 17.61
N VAL A 135 -2.94 -3.46 17.42
CA VAL A 135 -4.36 -3.84 17.33
C VAL A 135 -4.62 -4.70 16.09
N ALA A 136 -3.96 -4.39 14.97
CA ALA A 136 -4.08 -5.15 13.73
C ALA A 136 -3.59 -6.60 13.88
N GLY A 137 -2.58 -6.85 14.75
CA GLY A 137 -2.04 -8.18 14.98
C GLY A 137 -1.53 -8.85 13.70
N LEU A 138 -0.94 -8.08 12.78
CA LEU A 138 -0.54 -8.57 11.46
C LEU A 138 0.55 -9.63 11.59
N SER A 139 0.21 -10.83 11.17
CA SER A 139 1.12 -11.96 11.01
C SER A 139 1.03 -12.48 9.58
N PHE A 140 2.03 -13.21 9.12
CA PHE A 140 2.03 -13.84 7.81
C PHE A 140 2.59 -15.25 7.90
N ASN A 141 2.15 -16.10 6.99
CA ASN A 141 2.69 -17.45 6.78
C ASN A 141 3.07 -17.66 5.31
N LEU A 142 3.48 -18.87 4.95
CA LEU A 142 3.84 -19.20 3.56
C LEU A 142 2.64 -19.20 2.62
N ASP A 143 1.44 -19.48 3.12
CA ASP A 143 0.22 -19.52 2.30
C ASP A 143 -0.24 -18.12 1.89
N ASP A 144 0.21 -17.06 2.60
CA ASP A 144 -0.06 -15.68 2.21
C ASP A 144 0.72 -15.26 0.96
N ILE A 145 1.77 -16.04 0.58
CA ILE A 145 2.52 -15.85 -0.65
C ILE A 145 1.88 -16.67 -1.76
N ILE A 146 0.96 -16.03 -2.49
CA ILE A 146 0.14 -16.69 -3.50
C ILE A 146 0.95 -16.94 -4.76
N VAL A 147 1.05 -18.22 -5.14
CA VAL A 147 1.64 -18.62 -6.43
C VAL A 147 0.55 -18.61 -7.49
N PRO A 148 0.70 -17.81 -8.58
CA PRO A 148 -0.30 -17.75 -9.64
C PRO A 148 -0.49 -19.12 -10.32
N VAL A 149 -1.74 -19.45 -10.64
CA VAL A 149 -2.06 -20.71 -11.35
C VAL A 149 -1.45 -20.67 -12.76
N GLU A 150 -1.38 -19.52 -13.38
CA GLU A 150 -0.84 -19.27 -14.71
C GLU A 150 0.70 -19.41 -14.80
N LYS A 151 1.38 -19.60 -13.65
CA LYS A 151 2.84 -19.70 -13.60
C LYS A 151 3.38 -20.77 -14.54
N THR A 152 2.78 -21.95 -14.55
CA THR A 152 3.22 -23.08 -15.37
C THR A 152 3.12 -22.77 -16.86
N ASP A 153 2.04 -22.11 -17.26
CA ASP A 153 1.80 -21.74 -18.66
C ASP A 153 2.75 -20.64 -19.12
N ILE A 154 2.97 -19.63 -18.28
CA ILE A 154 3.89 -18.51 -18.59
C ILE A 154 5.32 -19.03 -18.76
N VAL A 155 5.78 -19.87 -17.83
CA VAL A 155 7.11 -20.47 -17.87
C VAL A 155 7.25 -21.42 -19.07
N GLY A 156 6.21 -22.23 -19.35
CA GLY A 156 6.20 -23.16 -20.48
C GLY A 156 6.30 -22.44 -21.83
N LYS A 157 5.60 -21.32 -22.01
CA LYS A 157 5.74 -20.48 -23.22
C LYS A 157 7.15 -19.93 -23.36
N GLY A 158 7.73 -19.40 -22.28
CA GLY A 158 9.10 -18.91 -22.30
C GLY A 158 10.13 -20.00 -22.63
N GLN A 159 9.94 -21.20 -22.11
CA GLN A 159 10.80 -22.34 -22.42
C GLN A 159 10.73 -22.71 -23.92
N SER A 160 9.51 -22.72 -24.49
CA SER A 160 9.32 -23.00 -25.93
C SER A 160 10.01 -21.95 -26.81
N GLU A 161 9.94 -20.68 -26.42
CA GLU A 161 10.63 -19.58 -27.11
C GLU A 161 12.15 -19.76 -27.05
N VAL A 162 12.69 -20.07 -25.88
CA VAL A 162 14.13 -20.36 -25.73
C VAL A 162 14.57 -21.56 -26.53
N ASP A 163 13.76 -22.62 -26.64
CA ASP A 163 14.08 -23.81 -27.41
C ASP A 163 14.08 -23.50 -28.92
N GLN A 164 13.19 -22.62 -29.42
CA GLN A 164 13.24 -22.09 -30.78
C GLN A 164 14.52 -21.30 -31.06
N VAL A 165 14.93 -20.43 -30.12
CA VAL A 165 16.18 -19.66 -30.25
C VAL A 165 17.39 -20.61 -30.32
N LYS A 166 17.42 -21.67 -29.52
CA LYS A 166 18.47 -22.67 -29.55
C LYS A 166 18.50 -23.43 -30.88
N ALA A 167 17.34 -23.85 -31.40
CA ALA A 167 17.22 -24.51 -32.68
C ALA A 167 17.73 -23.61 -33.82
N ASN A 168 17.41 -22.33 -33.83
CA ASN A 168 17.92 -21.37 -34.82
C ASN A 168 19.44 -21.22 -34.74
N TYR A 169 20.01 -21.27 -33.55
CA TYR A 169 21.48 -21.28 -33.39
C TYR A 169 22.12 -22.56 -33.95
N GLU A 170 21.55 -23.73 -33.64
CA GLU A 170 22.06 -25.03 -34.14
C GLU A 170 21.98 -25.13 -35.68
N MET A 171 20.96 -24.51 -36.28
CA MET A 171 20.83 -24.39 -37.74
C MET A 171 21.76 -23.34 -38.37
N GLY A 172 22.48 -22.56 -37.57
CA GLY A 172 23.41 -21.54 -38.04
C GLY A 172 22.77 -20.21 -38.46
N PHE A 173 21.49 -19.97 -38.15
CA PHE A 173 20.79 -18.76 -38.54
C PHE A 173 21.16 -17.54 -37.65
N ILE A 174 21.63 -17.77 -36.44
CA ILE A 174 22.02 -16.72 -35.51
C ILE A 174 23.40 -17.00 -34.92
N THR A 175 24.07 -15.94 -34.49
CA THR A 175 25.36 -16.02 -33.82
C THR A 175 25.19 -16.38 -32.33
N ASP A 176 26.25 -16.82 -31.66
CA ASP A 176 26.22 -17.15 -30.25
C ASP A 176 25.82 -15.94 -29.38
N LYS A 177 26.27 -14.74 -29.77
CA LYS A 177 25.94 -13.50 -29.04
C LYS A 177 24.47 -13.11 -29.20
N GLU A 178 23.90 -13.33 -30.40
CA GLU A 178 22.47 -13.12 -30.63
C GLU A 178 21.62 -14.13 -29.86
N ARG A 179 22.00 -15.41 -29.88
CA ARG A 179 21.35 -16.45 -29.07
C ARG A 179 21.32 -16.04 -27.60
N TYR A 180 22.48 -15.63 -27.04
CA TYR A 180 22.59 -15.22 -25.66
C TYR A 180 21.65 -14.05 -25.32
N ASN A 181 21.63 -13.02 -26.15
CA ASN A 181 20.76 -11.86 -25.95
C ASN A 181 19.28 -12.24 -26.06
N GLN A 182 18.88 -13.03 -27.05
CA GLN A 182 17.48 -13.44 -27.24
C GLN A 182 16.98 -14.31 -26.07
N VAL A 183 17.83 -15.21 -25.55
CA VAL A 183 17.47 -16.00 -24.35
C VAL A 183 17.29 -15.13 -23.11
N ILE A 184 18.15 -14.13 -22.90
CA ILE A 184 17.98 -13.18 -21.79
C ILE A 184 16.69 -12.38 -21.95
N ASP A 185 16.40 -11.89 -23.14
CA ASP A 185 15.20 -11.12 -23.42
C ASP A 185 13.94 -11.96 -23.18
N ALA A 186 13.89 -13.21 -23.66
CA ALA A 186 12.78 -14.12 -23.43
C ALA A 186 12.53 -14.33 -21.90
N TRP A 187 13.57 -14.66 -21.15
CA TRP A 187 13.41 -14.84 -19.69
C TRP A 187 13.09 -13.54 -18.95
N THR A 188 13.56 -12.39 -19.43
CA THR A 188 13.19 -11.09 -18.85
C THR A 188 11.72 -10.79 -19.06
N HIS A 189 11.17 -11.08 -20.25
CA HIS A 189 9.73 -10.96 -20.51
C HIS A 189 8.89 -11.90 -19.64
N VAL A 190 9.30 -13.16 -19.53
CA VAL A 190 8.62 -14.15 -18.65
C VAL A 190 8.62 -13.67 -17.21
N ASN A 191 9.76 -13.21 -16.70
CA ASN A 191 9.88 -12.72 -15.33
C ASN A 191 8.98 -11.50 -15.06
N ASN A 192 8.92 -10.55 -16.00
CA ASN A 192 8.05 -9.37 -15.86
C ASN A 192 6.56 -9.75 -15.90
N ASN A 193 6.15 -10.64 -16.81
CA ASN A 193 4.77 -11.12 -16.89
C ASN A 193 4.37 -11.87 -15.61
N LEU A 194 5.25 -12.71 -15.11
CA LEU A 194 5.02 -13.46 -13.89
C LEU A 194 4.94 -12.56 -12.65
N LYS A 195 5.82 -11.54 -12.57
CA LYS A 195 5.77 -10.52 -11.53
C LYS A 195 4.43 -9.79 -11.51
N GLN A 196 3.91 -9.40 -12.69
CA GLN A 196 2.60 -8.75 -12.80
C GLN A 196 1.47 -9.67 -12.36
N ALA A 197 1.50 -10.94 -12.76
CA ALA A 197 0.51 -11.94 -12.35
C ALA A 197 0.51 -12.15 -10.83
N VAL A 198 1.69 -12.32 -10.22
CA VAL A 198 1.83 -12.45 -8.75
C VAL A 198 1.23 -11.23 -8.04
N MET A 199 1.61 -10.03 -8.47
CA MET A 199 1.13 -8.79 -7.84
C MET A 199 -0.38 -8.64 -7.97
N LYS A 200 -0.96 -9.00 -9.12
CA LYS A 200 -2.41 -8.97 -9.33
C LYS A 200 -3.14 -9.90 -8.37
N HIS A 201 -2.72 -11.17 -8.29
CA HIS A 201 -3.34 -12.13 -7.38
C HIS A 201 -3.23 -11.73 -5.92
N MET A 202 -2.09 -11.18 -5.50
CA MET A 202 -1.92 -10.69 -4.13
C MET A 202 -2.78 -9.46 -3.81
N THR A 203 -3.02 -8.59 -4.80
CA THR A 203 -3.90 -7.42 -4.64
C THR A 203 -5.35 -7.83 -4.48
N GLU A 204 -5.79 -8.87 -5.20
CA GLU A 204 -7.16 -9.37 -5.17
C GLU A 204 -7.42 -10.26 -3.94
N ALA A 205 -6.39 -10.85 -3.36
CA ALA A 205 -6.50 -11.72 -2.19
C ALA A 205 -7.04 -10.96 -0.97
N ASP A 206 -7.99 -11.58 -0.25
CA ASP A 206 -8.62 -11.03 0.95
C ASP A 206 -9.11 -9.57 0.80
N GLN A 207 -9.58 -9.20 -0.39
CA GLN A 207 -9.97 -7.82 -0.70
C GLN A 207 -8.82 -6.82 -0.47
N GLY A 208 -7.59 -7.27 -0.70
CA GLY A 208 -6.38 -6.48 -0.49
C GLY A 208 -5.88 -6.44 0.96
N PHE A 209 -6.42 -7.23 1.88
CA PHE A 209 -5.97 -7.33 3.27
C PHE A 209 -4.98 -8.47 3.52
N ASN A 210 -4.43 -9.07 2.46
CA ASN A 210 -3.31 -10.00 2.60
C ASN A 210 -2.14 -9.31 3.31
N ALA A 211 -1.61 -9.92 4.39
CA ALA A 211 -0.61 -9.31 5.26
C ALA A 211 0.68 -8.97 4.52
N VAL A 212 1.15 -9.86 3.65
CA VAL A 212 2.36 -9.66 2.83
C VAL A 212 2.16 -8.52 1.83
N TYR A 213 0.98 -8.47 1.19
CA TYR A 213 0.63 -7.37 0.29
C TYR A 213 0.59 -6.02 1.02
N MET A 214 -0.02 -5.96 2.21
CA MET A 214 -0.07 -4.72 3.00
C MET A 214 1.33 -4.24 3.42
N MET A 215 2.24 -5.16 3.79
CA MET A 215 3.63 -4.80 4.12
C MET A 215 4.36 -4.18 2.93
N LEU A 216 4.11 -4.71 1.72
CA LEU A 216 4.71 -4.23 0.50
C LEU A 216 4.13 -2.88 0.06
N ASP A 217 2.79 -2.81 -0.09
CA ASP A 217 2.09 -1.65 -0.65
C ASP A 217 2.19 -0.42 0.27
N SER A 218 2.19 -0.63 1.59
CA SER A 218 2.48 0.44 2.55
C SER A 218 3.89 1.02 2.42
N GLY A 219 4.84 0.27 1.83
CA GLY A 219 6.26 0.60 1.81
C GLY A 219 6.95 0.42 3.17
N ALA A 220 6.34 -0.33 4.10
CA ALA A 220 6.91 -0.64 5.41
C ALA A 220 8.10 -1.59 5.28
N ARG A 221 7.92 -2.68 4.55
CA ARG A 221 8.94 -3.71 4.30
C ARG A 221 8.68 -4.46 2.98
N GLY A 222 9.77 -4.95 2.41
CA GLY A 222 9.74 -5.75 1.18
C GLY A 222 9.72 -4.92 -0.09
N SER A 223 9.94 -5.61 -1.21
CA SER A 223 9.80 -5.08 -2.55
C SER A 223 9.05 -6.06 -3.43
N ALA A 224 8.43 -5.57 -4.50
CA ALA A 224 7.73 -6.42 -5.47
C ALA A 224 8.67 -7.47 -6.09
N ASP A 225 9.95 -7.14 -6.25
CA ASP A 225 10.95 -8.09 -6.77
C ASP A 225 11.24 -9.23 -5.78
N GLN A 226 11.28 -8.94 -4.47
CA GLN A 226 11.47 -9.97 -3.45
C GLN A 226 10.29 -10.96 -3.42
N ILE A 227 9.06 -10.46 -3.51
CA ILE A 227 7.88 -11.32 -3.57
C ILE A 227 7.84 -12.11 -4.87
N ALA A 228 8.16 -11.50 -5.99
CA ALA A 228 8.25 -12.19 -7.27
C ALA A 228 9.30 -13.31 -7.26
N GLN A 229 10.41 -13.15 -6.53
CA GLN A 229 11.39 -14.21 -6.34
C GLN A 229 10.86 -15.39 -5.52
N LEU A 230 9.96 -15.14 -4.57
CA LEU A 230 9.38 -16.19 -3.71
C LEU A 230 8.23 -16.93 -4.41
N ALA A 231 7.29 -16.20 -5.00
CA ALA A 231 6.07 -16.75 -5.60
C ALA A 231 6.20 -17.03 -7.11
N GLY A 232 7.02 -16.23 -7.79
CA GLY A 232 7.22 -16.29 -9.22
C GLY A 232 8.48 -17.05 -9.61
N MET A 233 9.47 -16.32 -10.09
CA MET A 233 10.74 -16.85 -10.57
C MET A 233 11.87 -15.96 -10.08
N ARG A 234 13.00 -16.57 -9.72
CA ARG A 234 14.23 -15.84 -9.43
C ARG A 234 14.71 -15.17 -10.72
N GLY A 235 14.86 -13.87 -10.70
CA GLY A 235 15.35 -13.13 -11.86
C GLY A 235 16.81 -13.45 -12.22
N LEU A 236 17.28 -12.83 -13.31
CA LEU A 236 18.68 -12.89 -13.72
C LEU A 236 19.60 -12.37 -12.60
N MET A 237 20.72 -13.03 -12.43
CA MET A 237 21.74 -12.68 -11.46
C MET A 237 22.95 -12.06 -12.15
#